data_abf759b4a3434f373d9923df47b20211
#
_entry.id   abf759b4a3434f373d9923df47b20211
#
_cell.length_a   1.000
_cell.length_b   1.000
_cell.length_c   1.000
_cell.angle_alpha   90.00
_cell.angle_beta   90.00
_cell.angle_gamma   90.00
#
_symmetry.space_group_name_H-M   'P 1'
#
loop_
_entity.id
_entity.type
_entity.pdbx_description
1 polymer ?
#
loop_
_entity_poly.entity_id
_entity_poly.type
_entity_poly.pdbx_seq_one_letter_code
_entity_poly.pdbx_strand_id
1 'polypeptide(L)'
;MEKIDRRHHYVLVLDTETANTIQKNEKLDMSNVLFYDCGWAVVDTIGNTYKTASYVNRDIFCYERELMQSAYYAKKIPQYVAEVIAGKRIMADQYEIHQAMIADMKEYGITEVVAHNARFDTNALNGTQRYVTKSKYRWWFPYGTEIWCTMRMAQDVILPMPTYRKFCEEHGYLTATGKPRKTAEILYRFITGNIDFVESHTGLEDVEIEKEILFYCYRQHKAIPHKVLYAKPTEDTEEMPTFYYLGKNNPLSVEETLKKVLDNSADL
;
A
#
# COMPACT_ATOMS: atom_id res chain seq x y z
N MET A 1 -25.36 1.88 -13.40
CA MET A 1 -23.90 1.95 -13.52
C MET A 1 -23.56 2.94 -14.62
N GLU A 2 -22.77 3.94 -14.32
CA GLU A 2 -22.26 4.86 -15.35
C GLU A 2 -21.37 4.08 -16.32
N LYS A 3 -21.50 4.38 -17.61
CA LYS A 3 -20.76 3.66 -18.66
C LYS A 3 -19.30 4.13 -18.63
N ILE A 4 -18.37 3.22 -18.39
CA ILE A 4 -16.93 3.53 -18.37
C ILE A 4 -16.50 4.06 -19.74
N ASP A 5 -15.89 5.24 -19.76
CA ASP A 5 -15.38 5.86 -20.98
C ASP A 5 -14.02 5.26 -21.36
N ARG A 6 -14.03 4.39 -22.35
CA ARG A 6 -12.83 3.68 -22.85
C ARG A 6 -11.80 4.57 -23.54
N ARG A 7 -12.05 5.87 -23.66
CA ARG A 7 -11.08 6.85 -24.19
C ARG A 7 -10.10 7.30 -23.12
N HIS A 8 -10.44 7.14 -21.83
CA HIS A 8 -9.54 7.44 -20.73
C HIS A 8 -8.54 6.31 -20.51
N HIS A 9 -7.33 6.67 -20.14
CA HIS A 9 -6.33 5.75 -19.65
C HIS A 9 -6.44 5.67 -18.13
N TYR A 10 -6.85 4.51 -17.62
CA TYR A 10 -7.03 4.27 -16.20
C TYR A 10 -5.84 3.55 -15.61
N VAL A 11 -5.44 3.96 -14.42
CA VAL A 11 -4.42 3.31 -13.61
C VAL A 11 -4.96 3.02 -12.21
N LEU A 12 -4.40 2.02 -11.54
CA LEU A 12 -4.73 1.68 -10.18
C LEU A 12 -3.62 2.19 -9.26
N VAL A 13 -3.92 3.16 -8.40
CA VAL A 13 -3.00 3.61 -7.33
C VAL A 13 -3.33 2.84 -6.08
N LEU A 14 -2.34 2.25 -5.43
CA LEU A 14 -2.54 1.44 -4.23
C LEU A 14 -1.46 1.70 -3.18
N ASP A 15 -1.82 1.47 -1.92
CA ASP A 15 -0.90 1.41 -0.79
C ASP A 15 -1.26 0.25 0.14
N THR A 16 -0.26 -0.26 0.86
CA THR A 16 -0.42 -1.37 1.81
C THR A 16 0.25 -1.08 3.14
N GLU A 17 -0.48 -1.34 4.24
CA GLU A 17 0.12 -1.39 5.57
C GLU A 17 0.43 -2.83 5.96
N THR A 18 1.57 -3.02 6.61
CA THR A 18 2.13 -4.34 6.80
C THR A 18 2.39 -4.69 8.26
N ALA A 19 2.13 -5.95 8.58
CA ALA A 19 2.57 -6.59 9.79
C ALA A 19 3.90 -7.29 9.51
N ASN A 20 4.96 -6.84 10.19
CA ASN A 20 6.28 -7.44 10.14
C ASN A 20 6.98 -7.27 11.48
N THR A 21 7.78 -8.23 11.86
CA THR A 21 8.66 -8.13 13.01
C THR A 21 9.91 -7.35 12.60
N ILE A 22 9.93 -6.05 12.91
CA ILE A 22 11.18 -5.30 12.85
C ILE A 22 11.92 -5.59 14.14
N GLN A 23 12.91 -6.47 14.10
CA GLN A 23 13.81 -6.62 15.25
C GLN A 23 14.70 -5.39 15.33
N LYS A 24 14.85 -4.86 16.55
CA LYS A 24 15.70 -3.70 16.82
C LYS A 24 17.13 -4.08 16.40
N ASN A 25 17.68 -3.43 15.38
CA ASN A 25 19.00 -3.62 14.75
C ASN A 25 19.09 -4.59 13.55
N GLU A 26 18.03 -5.20 13.10
CA GLU A 26 18.03 -5.96 11.84
C GLU A 26 17.53 -5.12 10.67
N LYS A 27 18.06 -5.38 9.47
CA LYS A 27 17.52 -4.78 8.26
C LYS A 27 16.12 -5.33 8.03
N LEU A 28 15.22 -4.48 7.57
CA LEU A 28 13.87 -4.88 7.16
C LEU A 28 13.95 -6.07 6.20
N ASP A 29 13.48 -7.22 6.65
CA ASP A 29 13.35 -8.41 5.81
C ASP A 29 12.06 -8.30 4.99
N MET A 30 12.22 -7.91 3.72
CA MET A 30 11.10 -7.76 2.79
C MET A 30 10.45 -9.10 2.40
N SER A 31 11.07 -10.25 2.70
CA SER A 31 10.50 -11.57 2.43
C SER A 31 9.38 -11.93 3.41
N ASN A 32 9.37 -11.29 4.58
CA ASN A 32 8.43 -11.57 5.68
C ASN A 32 7.35 -10.49 5.84
N VAL A 33 7.19 -9.62 4.87
CA VAL A 33 6.21 -8.54 4.92
C VAL A 33 4.86 -9.06 4.47
N LEU A 34 3.85 -8.98 5.36
CA LEU A 34 2.47 -9.39 5.08
C LEU A 34 1.54 -8.19 5.25
N PHE A 35 0.69 -7.92 4.26
CA PHE A 35 -0.24 -6.80 4.37
C PHE A 35 -1.45 -7.15 5.24
N TYR A 36 -1.83 -6.22 6.11
CA TYR A 36 -3.07 -6.28 6.87
C TYR A 36 -4.09 -5.22 6.43
N ASP A 37 -3.66 -4.13 5.80
CA ASP A 37 -4.51 -3.10 5.22
C ASP A 37 -4.10 -2.89 3.76
N CYS A 38 -5.07 -2.68 2.90
CA CYS A 38 -4.85 -2.39 1.49
C CYS A 38 -5.90 -1.42 1.00
N GLY A 39 -5.45 -0.25 0.55
CA GLY A 39 -6.27 0.74 -0.11
C GLY A 39 -5.92 0.85 -1.58
N TRP A 40 -6.91 1.17 -2.43
CA TRP A 40 -6.65 1.55 -3.81
C TRP A 40 -7.67 2.52 -4.37
N ALA A 41 -7.25 3.23 -5.40
CA ALA A 41 -8.10 4.09 -6.19
C ALA A 41 -7.89 3.82 -7.68
N VAL A 42 -8.99 3.79 -8.43
CA VAL A 42 -8.97 3.83 -9.88
C VAL A 42 -9.00 5.29 -10.30
N VAL A 43 -7.96 5.72 -11.00
CA VAL A 43 -7.78 7.11 -11.43
C VAL A 43 -7.47 7.17 -12.92
N ASP A 44 -7.65 8.35 -13.54
CA ASP A 44 -7.12 8.61 -14.87
C ASP A 44 -5.84 9.46 -14.81
N THR A 45 -5.21 9.66 -15.95
CA THR A 45 -3.98 10.42 -16.06
C THR A 45 -4.16 11.95 -15.93
N ILE A 46 -5.40 12.44 -15.90
CA ILE A 46 -5.72 13.87 -15.74
C ILE A 46 -6.17 14.25 -14.33
N GLY A 47 -6.33 13.27 -13.43
CA GLY A 47 -6.54 13.52 -12.02
C GLY A 47 -7.92 13.18 -11.47
N ASN A 48 -8.79 12.55 -12.25
CA ASN A 48 -10.10 12.13 -11.77
C ASN A 48 -10.00 10.79 -11.04
N THR A 49 -10.76 10.64 -9.95
CA THR A 49 -10.94 9.39 -9.23
C THR A 49 -12.32 8.81 -9.56
N TYR A 50 -12.36 7.56 -9.97
CA TYR A 50 -13.58 6.86 -10.41
C TYR A 50 -14.07 5.83 -9.39
N LYS A 51 -13.17 5.23 -8.65
CA LYS A 51 -13.47 4.23 -7.64
C LYS A 51 -12.41 4.23 -6.56
N THR A 52 -12.82 3.98 -5.32
CA THR A 52 -11.91 3.77 -4.19
C THR A 52 -12.32 2.51 -3.45
N ALA A 53 -11.36 1.87 -2.82
CA ALA A 53 -11.58 0.71 -1.97
C ALA A 53 -10.62 0.71 -0.79
N SER A 54 -11.11 0.27 0.38
CA SER A 54 -10.33 0.15 1.60
C SER A 54 -10.67 -1.17 2.27
N TYR A 55 -9.68 -2.04 2.39
CA TYR A 55 -9.85 -3.39 2.91
C TYR A 55 -8.87 -3.70 4.05
N VAL A 56 -9.39 -4.38 5.06
CA VAL A 56 -8.60 -4.99 6.13
C VAL A 56 -8.55 -6.50 5.87
N ASN A 57 -7.35 -7.05 5.75
CA ASN A 57 -7.13 -8.46 5.50
C ASN A 57 -7.34 -9.28 6.76
N ARG A 58 -8.47 -9.95 6.84
CA ARG A 58 -8.86 -10.80 7.98
C ARG A 58 -7.85 -11.92 8.24
N ASP A 59 -7.27 -12.50 7.20
CA ASP A 59 -6.31 -13.62 7.34
C ASP A 59 -5.06 -13.20 8.14
N ILE A 60 -4.66 -11.93 8.06
CA ILE A 60 -3.51 -11.38 8.79
C ILE A 60 -3.97 -10.66 10.06
N PHE A 61 -4.90 -9.71 9.93
CA PHE A 61 -5.33 -8.84 11.02
C PHE A 61 -5.93 -9.62 12.20
N CYS A 62 -6.75 -10.66 11.92
CA CYS A 62 -7.46 -11.41 12.94
C CYS A 62 -6.76 -12.71 13.36
N TYR A 63 -6.05 -13.36 12.40
CA TYR A 63 -5.52 -14.70 12.65
C TYR A 63 -4.01 -14.73 12.94
N GLU A 64 -3.27 -13.67 12.59
CA GLU A 64 -1.83 -13.55 12.87
C GLU A 64 -1.60 -12.58 14.03
N ARG A 65 -2.15 -12.91 15.21
CA ARG A 65 -2.15 -12.03 16.37
C ARG A 65 -0.77 -11.55 16.79
N GLU A 66 0.19 -12.46 16.95
CA GLU A 66 1.55 -12.12 17.37
C GLU A 66 2.23 -11.19 16.36
N LEU A 67 2.00 -11.45 15.07
CA LEU A 67 2.51 -10.62 14.00
C LEU A 67 1.90 -9.23 14.03
N MET A 68 0.58 -9.12 14.24
CA MET A 68 -0.12 -7.84 14.36
C MET A 68 0.33 -7.04 15.59
N GLN A 69 0.54 -7.69 16.73
CA GLN A 69 1.07 -7.04 17.94
C GLN A 69 2.50 -6.53 17.75
N SER A 70 3.29 -7.17 16.90
CA SER A 70 4.66 -6.72 16.54
C SER A 70 4.70 -5.71 15.39
N ALA A 71 3.57 -5.44 14.73
CA ALA A 71 3.50 -4.49 13.63
C ALA A 71 3.92 -3.08 14.09
N TYR A 72 4.61 -2.35 13.22
CA TYR A 72 5.07 -1.00 13.54
C TYR A 72 3.94 -0.07 13.98
N TYR A 73 2.75 -0.24 13.37
CA TYR A 73 1.55 0.52 13.69
C TYR A 73 0.52 -0.27 14.52
N ALA A 74 0.94 -1.23 15.34
CA ALA A 74 0.05 -2.01 16.22
C ALA A 74 -0.87 -1.12 17.08
N LYS A 75 -0.40 0.05 17.50
CA LYS A 75 -1.21 1.06 18.22
C LYS A 75 -2.46 1.55 17.48
N LYS A 76 -2.57 1.30 16.18
CA LYS A 76 -3.73 1.66 15.35
C LYS A 76 -4.79 0.55 15.28
N ILE A 77 -4.53 -0.63 15.82
CA ILE A 77 -5.51 -1.74 15.82
C ILE A 77 -6.89 -1.28 16.28
N PRO A 78 -7.06 -0.52 17.38
CA PRO A 78 -8.39 -0.05 17.81
C PRO A 78 -9.07 0.86 16.79
N GLN A 79 -8.30 1.71 16.07
CA GLN A 79 -8.82 2.55 15.00
C GLN A 79 -9.38 1.71 13.86
N TYR A 80 -8.61 0.72 13.38
CA TYR A 80 -9.06 -0.18 12.31
C TYR A 80 -10.34 -0.92 12.67
N VAL A 81 -10.43 -1.41 13.91
CA VAL A 81 -11.64 -2.09 14.39
C VAL A 81 -12.84 -1.14 14.37
N ALA A 82 -12.68 0.09 14.88
CA ALA A 82 -13.76 1.08 14.87
C ALA A 82 -14.19 1.45 13.44
N GLU A 83 -13.26 1.57 12.52
CA GLU A 83 -13.53 1.90 11.11
C GLU A 83 -14.22 0.75 10.35
N VAL A 84 -13.88 -0.50 10.65
CA VAL A 84 -14.57 -1.68 10.12
C VAL A 84 -16.01 -1.74 10.66
N ILE A 85 -16.22 -1.54 11.96
CA ILE A 85 -17.56 -1.50 12.56
C ILE A 85 -18.39 -0.36 11.96
N ALA A 86 -17.79 0.80 11.72
CA ALA A 86 -18.45 1.94 11.10
C ALA A 86 -18.69 1.79 9.58
N GLY A 87 -18.23 0.68 8.97
CA GLY A 87 -18.36 0.45 7.52
C GLY A 87 -17.46 1.32 6.64
N LYS A 88 -16.45 1.99 7.23
CA LYS A 88 -15.47 2.78 6.48
C LYS A 88 -14.45 1.91 5.76
N ARG A 89 -14.17 0.73 6.33
CA ARG A 89 -13.28 -0.27 5.76
C ARG A 89 -14.02 -1.60 5.68
N ILE A 90 -13.70 -2.39 4.68
CA ILE A 90 -14.28 -3.72 4.47
C ILE A 90 -13.30 -4.76 5.01
N MET A 91 -13.72 -5.55 5.99
CA MET A 91 -12.94 -6.70 6.42
C MET A 91 -13.27 -7.89 5.54
N ALA A 92 -12.26 -8.42 4.87
CA ALA A 92 -12.40 -9.54 3.94
C ALA A 92 -11.18 -10.47 4.03
N ASP A 93 -11.30 -11.69 3.56
CA ASP A 93 -10.14 -12.56 3.44
C ASP A 93 -9.27 -12.16 2.24
N GLN A 94 -8.05 -12.65 2.21
CA GLN A 94 -7.07 -12.30 1.17
C GLN A 94 -7.58 -12.62 -0.24
N TYR A 95 -8.34 -13.70 -0.40
CA TYR A 95 -8.88 -14.08 -1.69
C TYR A 95 -9.96 -13.10 -2.17
N GLU A 96 -10.87 -12.70 -1.27
CA GLU A 96 -11.91 -11.70 -1.56
C GLU A 96 -11.31 -10.34 -1.94
N ILE A 97 -10.28 -9.89 -1.20
CA ILE A 97 -9.55 -8.63 -1.51
C ILE A 97 -8.91 -8.72 -2.90
N HIS A 98 -8.21 -9.83 -3.17
CA HIS A 98 -7.60 -10.06 -4.48
C HIS A 98 -8.64 -10.05 -5.61
N GLN A 99 -9.78 -10.75 -5.43
CA GLN A 99 -10.83 -10.77 -6.44
C GLN A 99 -11.45 -9.38 -6.68
N ALA A 100 -11.66 -8.60 -5.62
CA ALA A 100 -12.18 -7.24 -5.73
C ALA A 100 -11.24 -6.34 -6.56
N MET A 101 -9.93 -6.37 -6.26
CA MET A 101 -8.94 -5.59 -7.00
C MET A 101 -8.85 -6.02 -8.47
N ILE A 102 -8.80 -7.32 -8.74
CA ILE A 102 -8.76 -7.84 -10.12
C ILE A 102 -10.06 -7.52 -10.90
N ALA A 103 -11.20 -7.51 -10.21
CA ALA A 103 -12.47 -7.11 -10.81
C ALA A 103 -12.42 -5.64 -11.24
N ASP A 104 -11.90 -4.74 -10.40
CA ASP A 104 -11.72 -3.33 -10.73
C ASP A 104 -10.75 -3.14 -11.89
N MET A 105 -9.61 -3.83 -11.87
CA MET A 105 -8.67 -3.77 -12.99
C MET A 105 -9.31 -4.21 -14.32
N LYS A 106 -10.10 -5.28 -14.31
CA LYS A 106 -10.82 -5.77 -15.50
C LYS A 106 -11.91 -4.80 -15.94
N GLU A 107 -12.70 -4.27 -15.00
CA GLU A 107 -13.79 -3.35 -15.26
C GLU A 107 -13.30 -2.11 -16.02
N TYR A 108 -12.19 -1.52 -15.55
CA TYR A 108 -11.63 -0.30 -16.14
C TYR A 108 -10.57 -0.57 -17.22
N GLY A 109 -10.18 -1.83 -17.43
CA GLY A 109 -9.16 -2.21 -18.41
C GLY A 109 -7.75 -1.76 -18.00
N ILE A 110 -7.46 -1.81 -16.71
CA ILE A 110 -6.20 -1.35 -16.11
C ILE A 110 -5.10 -2.38 -16.36
N THR A 111 -3.97 -1.90 -16.83
CA THR A 111 -2.74 -2.64 -17.03
C THR A 111 -1.58 -2.08 -16.20
N GLU A 112 -1.72 -0.89 -15.63
CA GLU A 112 -0.71 -0.20 -14.84
C GLU A 112 -1.16 -0.03 -13.40
N VAL A 113 -0.29 -0.44 -12.48
CA VAL A 113 -0.46 -0.30 -11.04
C VAL A 113 0.63 0.62 -10.49
N VAL A 114 0.24 1.56 -9.65
CA VAL A 114 1.08 2.64 -9.15
C VAL A 114 1.12 2.60 -7.63
N ALA A 115 2.31 2.74 -7.03
CA ALA A 115 2.49 2.89 -5.59
C ALA A 115 3.72 3.76 -5.26
N HIS A 116 3.83 4.28 -4.04
CA HIS A 116 5.02 4.97 -3.58
C HIS A 116 6.01 3.98 -2.98
N ASN A 117 7.21 3.83 -3.59
CA ASN A 117 8.11 2.70 -3.30
C ASN A 117 7.51 1.33 -3.66
N ALA A 118 6.84 1.26 -4.78
CA ALA A 118 6.00 0.16 -5.28
C ALA A 118 6.58 -1.27 -5.14
N ARG A 119 7.91 -1.40 -4.97
CA ARG A 119 8.53 -2.68 -4.68
C ARG A 119 8.09 -3.22 -3.31
N PHE A 120 7.87 -2.33 -2.33
CA PHE A 120 7.42 -2.72 -1.01
C PHE A 120 6.03 -3.32 -1.09
N ASP A 121 5.07 -2.60 -1.67
CA ASP A 121 3.68 -3.03 -1.79
C ASP A 121 3.53 -4.30 -2.62
N THR A 122 4.24 -4.37 -3.74
CA THR A 122 4.26 -5.57 -4.58
C THR A 122 4.78 -6.79 -3.82
N ASN A 123 5.81 -6.62 -3.00
CA ASN A 123 6.33 -7.71 -2.17
C ASN A 123 5.34 -8.10 -1.07
N ALA A 124 4.70 -7.12 -0.42
CA ALA A 124 3.69 -7.37 0.61
C ALA A 124 2.49 -8.16 0.06
N LEU A 125 1.97 -7.74 -1.08
CA LEU A 125 0.85 -8.41 -1.75
C LEU A 125 1.22 -9.84 -2.18
N ASN A 126 2.33 -10.01 -2.87
CA ASN A 126 2.81 -11.34 -3.32
C ASN A 126 3.18 -12.23 -2.13
N GLY A 127 3.86 -11.69 -1.12
CA GLY A 127 4.23 -12.41 0.11
C GLY A 127 3.00 -12.93 0.83
N THR A 128 2.01 -12.07 1.04
CA THR A 128 0.75 -12.46 1.70
C THR A 128 0.00 -13.52 0.91
N GLN A 129 -0.11 -13.37 -0.42
CA GLN A 129 -0.78 -14.36 -1.25
C GLN A 129 -0.12 -15.73 -1.17
N ARG A 130 1.21 -15.77 -1.22
CA ARG A 130 1.97 -17.02 -1.08
C ARG A 130 1.84 -17.63 0.30
N TYR A 131 1.90 -16.78 1.33
CA TYR A 131 1.74 -17.18 2.71
C TYR A 131 0.37 -17.83 2.95
N VAL A 132 -0.71 -17.16 2.57
CA VAL A 132 -2.08 -17.65 2.80
C VAL A 132 -2.38 -18.87 1.94
N THR A 133 -1.96 -18.89 0.67
CA THR A 133 -2.25 -20.01 -0.25
C THR A 133 -1.28 -21.16 -0.14
N LYS A 134 -0.18 -21.01 0.62
CA LYS A 134 0.93 -21.98 0.69
C LYS A 134 1.51 -22.36 -0.69
N SER A 135 1.47 -21.40 -1.63
CA SER A 135 1.92 -21.59 -3.00
C SER A 135 2.95 -20.56 -3.41
N LYS A 136 4.19 -20.95 -3.59
CA LYS A 136 5.29 -20.08 -4.03
C LYS A 136 5.15 -19.56 -5.48
N TYR A 137 4.25 -20.15 -6.25
CA TYR A 137 4.06 -19.79 -7.66
C TYR A 137 2.92 -18.78 -7.90
N ARG A 138 2.23 -18.33 -6.88
CA ARG A 138 1.13 -17.37 -7.03
C ARG A 138 1.65 -15.92 -6.94
N TRP A 139 1.17 -15.13 -7.90
CA TRP A 139 1.41 -13.70 -7.99
C TRP A 139 0.11 -12.95 -7.80
N TRP A 140 0.20 -11.75 -7.21
CA TRP A 140 -0.97 -10.93 -6.96
C TRP A 140 -1.58 -10.38 -8.25
N PHE A 141 -0.74 -9.75 -9.08
CA PHE A 141 -1.21 -9.14 -10.31
C PHE A 141 -1.23 -10.12 -11.49
N PRO A 142 -2.16 -9.91 -12.46
CA PRO A 142 -2.15 -10.63 -13.73
C PRO A 142 -0.81 -10.50 -14.47
N TYR A 143 -0.48 -11.50 -15.26
CA TYR A 143 0.70 -11.44 -16.12
C TYR A 143 0.61 -10.25 -17.08
N GLY A 144 1.71 -9.50 -17.22
CA GLY A 144 1.77 -8.32 -18.08
C GLY A 144 1.36 -7.01 -17.38
N THR A 145 0.94 -7.04 -16.10
CA THR A 145 0.72 -5.80 -15.34
C THR A 145 2.04 -5.06 -15.16
N GLU A 146 2.04 -3.78 -15.52
CA GLU A 146 3.16 -2.87 -15.29
C GLU A 146 3.08 -2.26 -13.89
N ILE A 147 4.20 -2.24 -13.17
CA ILE A 147 4.28 -1.62 -11.84
C ILE A 147 5.05 -0.32 -11.94
N TRP A 148 4.40 0.78 -11.64
CA TRP A 148 4.98 2.12 -11.63
C TRP A 148 5.26 2.58 -10.20
N CYS A 149 6.25 3.46 -10.04
CA CYS A 149 6.67 3.91 -8.71
C CYS A 149 6.73 5.44 -8.66
N THR A 150 5.81 6.06 -7.92
CA THR A 150 5.74 7.51 -7.76
C THR A 150 7.01 8.10 -7.12
N MET A 151 7.68 7.35 -6.23
CA MET A 151 8.97 7.77 -5.66
C MET A 151 10.07 7.90 -6.74
N ARG A 152 10.05 7.03 -7.76
CA ARG A 152 10.99 7.13 -8.89
C ARG A 152 10.59 8.23 -9.85
N MET A 153 9.30 8.39 -10.12
CA MET A 153 8.80 9.52 -10.91
C MET A 153 9.19 10.85 -10.26
N ALA A 154 8.98 10.99 -8.95
CA ALA A 154 9.38 12.18 -8.20
C ALA A 154 10.91 12.42 -8.27
N GLN A 155 11.72 11.36 -8.24
CA GLN A 155 13.18 11.48 -8.36
C GLN A 155 13.62 12.12 -9.67
N ASP A 156 12.91 11.82 -10.77
CA ASP A 156 13.26 12.33 -12.10
C ASP A 156 12.51 13.64 -12.43
N VAL A 157 11.37 13.92 -11.79
CA VAL A 157 10.53 15.08 -12.09
C VAL A 157 10.62 16.19 -11.03
N ILE A 158 10.48 15.83 -9.75
CA ILE A 158 10.34 16.79 -8.64
C ILE A 158 11.72 17.13 -8.03
N LEU A 159 12.51 16.13 -7.69
CA LEU A 159 13.79 16.34 -7.01
C LEU A 159 14.77 17.26 -7.75
N PRO A 160 14.82 17.29 -9.12
CA PRO A 160 15.66 18.22 -9.86
C PRO A 160 15.17 19.67 -9.86
N MET A 161 13.96 19.95 -9.35
CA MET A 161 13.41 21.30 -9.33
C MET A 161 14.15 22.18 -8.30
N PRO A 162 14.65 23.35 -8.68
CA PRO A 162 15.26 24.29 -7.73
C PRO A 162 14.32 24.72 -6.60
N THR A 163 13.01 24.81 -6.91
CA THR A 163 11.97 25.12 -5.92
C THR A 163 11.80 24.04 -4.87
N TYR A 164 11.85 22.75 -5.26
CA TYR A 164 11.79 21.65 -4.33
C TYR A 164 13.05 21.57 -3.46
N ARG A 165 14.21 21.80 -4.03
CA ARG A 165 15.47 21.85 -3.29
C ARG A 165 15.44 22.95 -2.22
N LYS A 166 15.03 24.15 -2.60
CA LYS A 166 14.88 25.30 -1.69
C LYS A 166 13.88 24.98 -0.56
N PHE A 167 12.73 24.40 -0.90
CA PHE A 167 11.75 23.95 0.08
C PHE A 167 12.37 22.96 1.09
N CYS A 168 13.12 21.97 0.64
CA CYS A 168 13.77 21.00 1.52
C CYS A 168 14.85 21.66 2.41
N GLU A 169 15.58 22.65 1.91
CA GLU A 169 16.56 23.41 2.67
C GLU A 169 15.90 24.26 3.77
N GLU A 170 14.84 24.97 3.43
CA GLU A 170 14.10 25.85 4.36
C GLU A 170 13.42 25.08 5.50
N HIS A 171 12.96 23.84 5.24
CA HIS A 171 12.22 23.03 6.23
C HIS A 171 13.03 21.87 6.84
N GLY A 172 14.33 21.76 6.55
CA GLY A 172 15.18 20.73 7.12
C GLY A 172 14.93 19.31 6.55
N TYR A 173 14.39 19.21 5.33
CA TYR A 173 14.08 17.94 4.67
C TYR A 173 15.22 17.42 3.79
N LEU A 174 16.45 17.66 4.20
CA LEU A 174 17.62 17.07 3.58
C LEU A 174 18.03 15.76 4.28
N THR A 175 18.62 14.86 3.52
CA THR A 175 19.29 13.67 4.07
C THR A 175 20.61 14.07 4.71
N ALA A 176 21.22 13.14 5.48
CA ALA A 176 22.57 13.36 6.03
C ALA A 176 23.63 13.66 4.94
N THR A 177 23.38 13.26 3.68
CA THR A 177 24.26 13.54 2.54
C THR A 177 23.88 14.81 1.77
N GLY A 178 22.96 15.65 2.30
CA GLY A 178 22.52 16.90 1.71
C GLY A 178 21.61 16.76 0.48
N LYS A 179 21.02 15.59 0.27
CA LYS A 179 20.04 15.37 -0.81
C LYS A 179 18.60 15.60 -0.32
N PRO A 180 17.72 16.19 -1.15
CA PRO A 180 16.30 16.29 -0.83
C PRO A 180 15.69 14.91 -0.54
N ARG A 181 14.88 14.82 0.51
CA ARG A 181 14.12 13.61 0.82
C ARG A 181 13.01 13.41 -0.21
N LYS A 182 12.58 12.16 -0.37
CA LYS A 182 11.57 11.74 -1.36
C LYS A 182 10.48 10.84 -0.76
N THR A 183 10.21 11.01 0.54
CA THR A 183 9.08 10.34 1.20
C THR A 183 7.78 10.96 0.70
N ALA A 184 6.70 10.17 0.68
CA ALA A 184 5.40 10.60 0.20
C ALA A 184 4.92 11.85 0.95
N GLU A 185 5.03 11.85 2.28
CA GLU A 185 4.66 12.99 3.13
C GLU A 185 5.35 14.30 2.74
N ILE A 186 6.67 14.28 2.53
CA ILE A 186 7.43 15.50 2.20
C ILE A 186 7.10 15.99 0.78
N LEU A 187 6.94 15.08 -0.16
CA LEU A 187 6.50 15.41 -1.51
C LEU A 187 5.10 16.03 -1.50
N TYR A 188 4.18 15.47 -0.72
CA TYR A 188 2.82 15.98 -0.58
C TYR A 188 2.78 17.37 0.07
N ARG A 189 3.57 17.60 1.12
CA ARG A 189 3.72 18.95 1.73
C ARG A 189 4.16 19.99 0.71
N PHE A 190 5.13 19.64 -0.14
CA PHE A 190 5.59 20.54 -1.20
C PHE A 190 4.52 20.80 -2.25
N ILE A 191 3.81 19.75 -2.68
CA ILE A 191 2.80 19.82 -3.75
C ILE A 191 1.61 20.67 -3.32
N THR A 192 1.17 20.50 -2.08
CA THR A 192 -0.03 21.15 -1.53
C THR A 192 0.26 22.47 -0.81
N GLY A 193 1.52 22.73 -0.46
CA GLY A 193 1.90 23.84 0.41
C GLY A 193 1.51 23.67 1.89
N ASN A 194 0.95 22.52 2.27
CA ASN A 194 0.56 22.21 3.64
C ASN A 194 1.74 21.63 4.42
N ILE A 195 2.50 22.49 5.07
CA ILE A 195 3.70 22.11 5.82
C ILE A 195 3.39 21.25 7.05
N ASP A 196 2.23 21.46 7.65
CA ASP A 196 1.82 20.77 8.89
C ASP A 196 1.16 19.41 8.61
N PHE A 197 1.05 19.02 7.35
CA PHE A 197 0.48 17.73 6.98
C PHE A 197 1.29 16.59 7.61
N VAL A 198 0.59 15.62 8.19
CA VAL A 198 1.17 14.38 8.72
C VAL A 198 0.50 13.21 8.05
N GLU A 199 1.29 12.31 7.49
CA GLU A 199 0.84 11.09 6.87
C GLU A 199 0.11 10.19 7.88
N SER A 200 -1.04 9.68 7.48
CA SER A 200 -1.87 8.87 8.39
C SER A 200 -1.34 7.45 8.57
N HIS A 201 -0.56 6.95 7.62
CA HIS A 201 -0.11 5.56 7.55
C HIS A 201 -1.29 4.58 7.63
N THR A 202 -2.21 4.75 6.72
CA THR A 202 -3.36 3.89 6.53
C THR A 202 -3.67 3.81 5.04
N GLY A 203 -3.89 2.60 4.52
CA GLY A 203 -3.83 2.31 3.09
C GLY A 203 -4.59 3.27 2.18
N LEU A 204 -5.89 3.49 2.36
CA LEU A 204 -6.64 4.37 1.45
C LEU A 204 -6.26 5.84 1.58
N GLU A 205 -5.97 6.31 2.79
CA GLU A 205 -5.56 7.69 3.04
C GLU A 205 -4.22 8.00 2.40
N ASP A 206 -3.29 7.03 2.40
CA ASP A 206 -1.98 7.18 1.78
C ASP A 206 -2.06 7.08 0.24
N VAL A 207 -3.03 6.35 -0.30
CA VAL A 207 -3.39 6.39 -1.73
C VAL A 207 -3.74 7.81 -2.20
N GLU A 208 -4.43 8.61 -1.36
CA GLU A 208 -4.74 10.00 -1.70
C GLU A 208 -3.46 10.85 -1.87
N ILE A 209 -2.45 10.61 -1.02
CA ILE A 209 -1.14 11.26 -1.11
C ILE A 209 -0.42 10.84 -2.39
N GLU A 210 -0.42 9.56 -2.67
CA GLU A 210 0.26 9.00 -3.84
C GLU A 210 -0.34 9.44 -5.17
N LYS A 211 -1.67 9.57 -5.22
CA LYS A 211 -2.39 10.15 -6.37
C LYS A 211 -1.91 11.57 -6.66
N GLU A 212 -1.81 12.42 -5.64
CA GLU A 212 -1.37 13.80 -5.83
C GLU A 212 0.07 13.87 -6.35
N ILE A 213 0.96 12.99 -5.89
CA ILE A 213 2.32 12.90 -6.42
C ILE A 213 2.31 12.46 -7.89
N LEU A 214 1.51 11.46 -8.24
CA LEU A 214 1.35 10.99 -9.61
C LEU A 214 0.86 12.12 -10.54
N PHE A 215 -0.23 12.79 -10.14
CA PHE A 215 -0.81 13.87 -10.94
C PHE A 215 0.10 15.08 -11.04
N TYR A 216 0.82 15.40 -9.97
CA TYR A 216 1.83 16.46 -10.03
C TYR A 216 2.91 16.15 -11.06
N CYS A 217 3.42 14.92 -11.09
CA CYS A 217 4.41 14.49 -12.07
C CYS A 217 3.86 14.61 -13.50
N TYR A 218 2.63 14.20 -13.76
CA TYR A 218 2.01 14.34 -15.09
C TYR A 218 1.82 15.80 -15.49
N ARG A 219 1.38 16.68 -14.59
CA ARG A 219 1.19 18.12 -14.84
C ARG A 219 2.47 18.86 -15.20
N GLN A 220 3.64 18.29 -14.90
CA GLN A 220 4.92 18.92 -15.28
C GLN A 220 5.26 18.78 -16.79
N HIS A 221 4.51 17.98 -17.54
CA HIS A 221 4.72 17.74 -18.98
C HIS A 221 6.17 17.34 -19.34
N LYS A 222 6.89 16.76 -18.39
CA LYS A 222 8.23 16.19 -18.61
C LYS A 222 8.09 14.76 -19.06
N ALA A 223 9.06 14.31 -19.88
CA ALA A 223 9.20 12.88 -20.13
C ALA A 223 9.41 12.16 -18.79
N ILE A 224 8.43 11.39 -18.37
CA ILE A 224 8.53 10.54 -17.18
C ILE A 224 9.18 9.26 -17.68
N PRO A 225 10.41 8.93 -17.24
CA PRO A 225 10.95 7.62 -17.54
C PRO A 225 10.06 6.60 -16.85
N HIS A 226 9.31 5.86 -17.63
CA HIS A 226 8.55 4.69 -17.15
C HIS A 226 9.57 3.61 -16.76
N LYS A 227 10.32 3.85 -15.67
CA LYS A 227 11.13 2.80 -15.05
C LYS A 227 10.21 1.88 -14.29
N VAL A 228 9.52 1.09 -15.08
CA VAL A 228 8.70 0.00 -14.60
C VAL A 228 9.58 -0.87 -13.72
N LEU A 229 9.19 -0.99 -12.46
CA LEU A 229 9.64 -2.08 -11.64
C LEU A 229 8.89 -3.32 -12.12
N TYR A 230 9.45 -4.02 -13.10
CA TYR A 230 9.05 -5.40 -13.23
C TYR A 230 9.29 -6.02 -11.85
N ALA A 231 8.23 -6.49 -11.21
CA ALA A 231 8.38 -7.36 -10.06
C ALA A 231 9.10 -8.61 -10.59
N LYS A 232 10.44 -8.57 -10.56
CA LYS A 232 11.17 -9.83 -10.70
C LYS A 232 10.66 -10.70 -9.57
N PRO A 233 10.33 -11.97 -9.86
CA PRO A 233 10.16 -12.95 -8.82
C PRO A 233 11.30 -12.75 -7.84
N THR A 234 11.00 -12.52 -6.57
CA THR A 234 12.03 -12.65 -5.53
C THR A 234 12.54 -14.07 -5.71
N GLU A 235 13.81 -14.21 -6.06
CA GLU A 235 14.47 -15.51 -6.11
C GLU A 235 14.15 -16.20 -4.79
N ASP A 236 13.75 -17.45 -4.88
CA ASP A 236 13.27 -18.28 -3.80
C ASP A 236 14.06 -18.02 -2.50
N THR A 237 13.49 -17.36 -1.55
CA THR A 237 13.92 -17.52 -0.16
C THR A 237 13.37 -18.87 0.27
N GLU A 238 14.24 -19.84 0.48
CA GLU A 238 13.90 -21.24 0.66
C GLU A 238 13.03 -21.54 1.89
N GLU A 239 12.83 -20.57 2.79
CA GLU A 239 12.01 -20.75 3.98
C GLU A 239 10.97 -19.63 4.10
N MET A 240 9.72 -20.00 3.82
CA MET A 240 8.59 -19.23 4.32
C MET A 240 8.61 -19.31 5.85
N PRO A 241 8.52 -18.19 6.58
CA PRO A 241 8.42 -18.24 8.03
C PRO A 241 7.26 -19.14 8.42
N THR A 242 7.51 -20.09 9.32
CA THR A 242 6.48 -20.98 9.83
C THR A 242 5.64 -20.22 10.85
N PHE A 243 4.75 -19.36 10.40
CA PHE A 243 3.73 -18.80 11.27
C PHE A 243 2.65 -19.87 11.49
N TYR A 244 2.29 -20.08 12.75
CA TYR A 244 1.19 -20.98 13.08
C TYR A 244 -0.11 -20.37 12.58
N TYR A 245 -0.66 -20.96 11.54
CA TYR A 245 -1.96 -20.63 11.01
C TYR A 245 -3.02 -21.08 12.02
N LEU A 246 -3.53 -20.16 12.83
CA LEU A 246 -4.67 -20.41 13.73
C LEU A 246 -5.93 -20.55 12.87
N GLY A 247 -6.06 -21.75 12.36
CA GLY A 247 -7.21 -22.45 11.81
C GLY A 247 -8.37 -21.67 11.18
N LYS A 248 -8.52 -21.81 9.88
CA LYS A 248 -9.82 -21.68 9.17
C LYS A 248 -10.91 -22.63 9.68
N ASN A 249 -10.60 -23.51 10.65
CA ASN A 249 -11.51 -24.58 11.08
C ASN A 249 -12.65 -24.12 11.99
N ASN A 250 -12.67 -22.87 12.41
CA ASN A 250 -13.78 -22.29 13.16
C ASN A 250 -13.90 -20.79 12.82
N PRO A 251 -14.58 -20.44 11.72
CA PRO A 251 -14.77 -19.04 11.36
C PRO A 251 -15.65 -18.39 12.43
N LEU A 252 -15.01 -17.64 13.34
CA LEU A 252 -15.71 -16.71 14.21
C LEU A 252 -16.42 -15.69 13.34
N SER A 253 -17.58 -15.20 13.80
CA SER A 253 -18.19 -14.03 13.16
C SER A 253 -17.22 -12.86 13.16
N VAL A 254 -17.34 -11.95 12.21
CA VAL A 254 -16.48 -10.76 12.15
C VAL A 254 -16.50 -10.01 13.48
N GLU A 255 -17.68 -9.88 14.11
CA GLU A 255 -17.86 -9.23 15.41
C GLU A 255 -17.14 -9.96 16.55
N GLU A 256 -17.22 -11.29 16.61
CA GLU A 256 -16.51 -12.09 17.62
C GLU A 256 -14.99 -12.02 17.44
N THR A 257 -14.53 -12.00 16.18
CA THR A 257 -13.09 -11.87 15.86
C THR A 257 -12.60 -10.49 16.25
N LEU A 258 -13.34 -9.43 15.91
CA LEU A 258 -13.04 -8.05 16.27
C LEU A 258 -13.03 -7.84 17.79
N LYS A 259 -14.03 -8.40 18.50
CA LYS A 259 -14.07 -8.34 19.95
C LYS A 259 -12.86 -9.02 20.59
N LYS A 260 -12.46 -10.19 20.10
CA LYS A 260 -11.23 -10.86 20.58
C LYS A 260 -9.95 -10.06 20.32
N VAL A 261 -9.86 -9.36 19.21
CA VAL A 261 -8.72 -8.47 18.91
C VAL A 261 -8.71 -7.28 19.87
N LEU A 262 -9.86 -6.67 20.14
CA LEU A 262 -10.01 -5.55 21.09
C LEU A 262 -9.69 -5.94 22.52
N ASP A 263 -10.27 -7.05 23.02
CA ASP A 263 -10.03 -7.54 24.38
C ASP A 263 -8.54 -7.83 24.63
N ASN A 264 -7.83 -8.24 23.58
CA ASN A 264 -6.39 -8.53 23.67
C ASN A 264 -5.49 -7.30 23.43
N SER A 265 -5.98 -6.23 22.81
CA SER A 265 -5.22 -4.98 22.64
C SER A 265 -5.34 -4.05 23.85
N ALA A 266 -6.31 -4.30 24.75
CA ALA A 266 -6.43 -3.57 26.03
C ALA A 266 -5.36 -3.96 27.06
N ASP A 267 -4.63 -5.07 26.82
CA ASP A 267 -3.55 -5.55 27.67
C ASP A 267 -2.15 -5.07 27.21
N LEU A 268 -2.06 -4.19 26.20
CA LEU A 268 -0.86 -3.54 25.68
C LEU A 268 -0.79 -2.06 26.09
#